data_439b148b8770ebf5a4cd4dea68b82026
#
_entry.id   439b148b8770ebf5a4cd4dea68b82026
#
_cell.length_a   1.000
_cell.length_b   1.000
_cell.length_c   1.000
_cell.angle_alpha   90.00
_cell.angle_beta   90.00
_cell.angle_gamma   90.00
#
_symmetry.space_group_name_H-M   'P 1'
#
loop_
_entity.id
_entity.type
_entity.pdbx_description
1 polymer ?
#
loop_
_entity_poly.entity_id
_entity_poly.type
_entity_poly.pdbx_seq_one_letter_code
_entity_poly.pdbx_strand_id
1 'polypeptide(L)'
;MTVTFAILLTSCSSKADSTPFDENATPVSGGTSTFGLNSDVDCVDPQQTGSSVAALVSRNVVDSLVAHGENNEFTPWLASSWTESEDAKLYTFTLRDGVTFSDGTPVDAEAVKFNFDRVSNPATKSAYARSLLGPLDTVTVVDANTVSVAFTAPYPSFLQGASLPFLGIQSPTHLRSTDNANCTTLVGSGAFTLGNYTKGVGFELNRRDDYNWGPGYAKHQGAAYLEKLNFRILPENATRLGSLENGEVDAIAAVPSANAPQVDKDPNLRLIKYENPGINYSIFLNTQAAPFTDIRVRQAFQSSLNSTDLVKSVYFDQLRPADNILGPKTPYYDATVAGNWGYDVDKANSLLDEAGWTSRDSDGYRTKDGKRLSIRFPYDSSSYFAENAPLLEAFQDQVKKDVGFDLVIEPVDTGTLSDRAAKGDYEAAALFFVRPEPDILRTVFSSAYVPPNGGAYARAVDPELDANLTRAASVPNGPEREAIYSSIQHHVIDSAYVVPVYVQAYRLGTNNNIHGISFATNASPLFYDAFLTN
;
A
#
# COMPACT_ATOMS: atom_id res chain seq x y z
N MET A 1 -65.47 17.79 39.26
CA MET A 1 -64.12 18.09 39.81
C MET A 1 -63.12 17.15 39.09
N THR A 2 -62.62 17.62 37.99
CA THR A 2 -61.72 16.81 37.11
C THR A 2 -60.31 17.30 37.34
N VAL A 3 -59.42 16.43 37.90
CA VAL A 3 -58.03 16.73 38.17
C VAL A 3 -57.22 16.30 36.96
N THR A 4 -56.65 17.26 36.23
CA THR A 4 -55.73 17.01 35.11
C THR A 4 -54.31 16.91 35.65
N PHE A 5 -53.69 15.73 35.50
CA PHE A 5 -52.29 15.48 35.83
C PHE A 5 -51.43 15.86 34.61
N ALA A 6 -50.66 16.92 34.71
CA ALA A 6 -49.66 17.28 33.71
C ALA A 6 -48.34 16.53 34.02
N ILE A 7 -47.98 15.60 33.16
CA ILE A 7 -46.66 14.93 33.20
C ILE A 7 -45.67 15.82 32.45
N LEU A 8 -44.75 16.42 33.17
CA LEU A 8 -43.56 17.10 32.66
C LEU A 8 -42.53 16.06 32.28
N LEU A 9 -42.39 15.79 30.99
CA LEU A 9 -41.27 15.06 30.42
C LEU A 9 -40.06 16.00 30.33
N THR A 10 -39.18 15.98 31.33
CA THR A 10 -37.83 16.56 31.21
C THR A 10 -36.97 15.64 30.38
N SER A 11 -36.79 15.97 29.10
CA SER A 11 -35.77 15.36 28.26
C SER A 11 -34.39 15.86 28.70
N CYS A 12 -33.65 15.06 29.45
CA CYS A 12 -32.20 15.25 29.61
C CYS A 12 -31.53 14.89 28.30
N SER A 13 -31.36 15.85 27.41
CA SER A 13 -30.34 15.75 26.37
C SER A 13 -29.01 16.10 27.01
N SER A 14 -28.28 15.11 27.51
CA SER A 14 -26.86 15.27 27.77
C SER A 14 -26.19 15.48 26.42
N LYS A 15 -25.90 16.74 26.05
CA LYS A 15 -24.84 16.98 25.08
C LYS A 15 -23.60 16.36 25.67
N ALA A 16 -23.06 15.32 25.02
CA ALA A 16 -21.70 14.91 25.30
C ALA A 16 -20.83 16.13 24.98
N ASP A 17 -20.13 16.65 25.97
CA ASP A 17 -19.16 17.72 25.78
C ASP A 17 -18.10 17.16 24.84
N SER A 18 -17.95 17.80 23.67
CA SER A 18 -16.89 17.46 22.72
C SER A 18 -15.55 17.80 23.37
N THR A 19 -14.68 16.80 23.56
CA THR A 19 -13.30 17.02 23.98
C THR A 19 -12.46 17.30 22.73
N PRO A 20 -11.97 18.53 22.52
CA PRO A 20 -11.11 18.84 21.39
C PRO A 20 -9.83 17.99 21.45
N PHE A 21 -9.26 17.67 20.28
CA PHE A 21 -7.98 17.00 20.23
C PHE A 21 -6.88 17.89 20.81
N ASP A 22 -6.11 17.36 21.76
CA ASP A 22 -4.96 18.04 22.35
C ASP A 22 -3.65 17.61 21.65
N GLU A 23 -3.12 18.45 20.76
CA GLU A 23 -1.85 18.20 20.07
C GLU A 23 -0.65 18.06 21.01
N ASN A 24 -0.75 18.60 22.24
CA ASN A 24 0.30 18.61 23.25
C ASN A 24 0.06 17.59 24.37
N ALA A 25 -0.87 16.66 24.16
CA ALA A 25 -1.18 15.64 25.16
C ALA A 25 0.09 14.87 25.57
N THR A 26 0.27 14.74 26.88
CA THR A 26 1.40 14.00 27.45
C THR A 26 1.10 12.50 27.41
N PRO A 27 2.03 11.65 26.91
CA PRO A 27 1.84 10.21 26.90
C PRO A 27 1.57 9.63 28.28
N VAL A 28 0.53 8.80 28.37
CA VAL A 28 0.14 8.07 29.59
C VAL A 28 0.23 6.57 29.30
N SER A 29 0.85 5.83 30.22
CA SER A 29 0.94 4.37 30.11
C SER A 29 -0.32 3.71 30.65
N GLY A 30 -0.82 2.71 29.93
CA GLY A 30 -2.01 1.92 30.28
C GLY A 30 -3.13 2.04 29.25
N GLY A 31 -4.24 1.44 29.57
CA GLY A 31 -5.44 1.47 28.73
C GLY A 31 -5.42 0.46 27.58
N THR A 32 -6.60 0.29 27.00
CA THR A 32 -6.84 -0.61 25.85
C THR A 32 -7.35 0.22 24.70
N SER A 33 -6.67 0.18 23.55
CA SER A 33 -7.16 0.77 22.31
C SER A 33 -7.70 -0.29 21.38
N THR A 34 -8.78 0.03 20.67
CA THR A 34 -9.40 -0.85 19.68
C THR A 34 -9.40 -0.19 18.32
N PHE A 35 -8.87 -0.90 17.32
CA PHE A 35 -8.78 -0.49 15.93
C PHE A 35 -9.70 -1.31 15.04
N GLY A 36 -10.57 -0.66 14.26
CA GLY A 36 -11.46 -1.30 13.30
C GLY A 36 -10.77 -1.56 11.95
N LEU A 37 -10.56 -2.83 11.61
CA LEU A 37 -10.02 -3.27 10.32
C LEU A 37 -11.13 -3.38 9.27
N ASN A 38 -10.81 -3.09 8.02
CA ASN A 38 -11.73 -3.21 6.88
C ASN A 38 -11.77 -4.61 6.24
N SER A 39 -10.88 -5.51 6.63
CA SER A 39 -10.89 -6.91 6.21
C SER A 39 -10.19 -7.80 7.23
N ASP A 40 -10.43 -9.10 7.16
CA ASP A 40 -9.66 -10.09 7.90
C ASP A 40 -8.33 -10.37 7.19
N VAL A 41 -7.43 -11.07 7.88
CA VAL A 41 -6.18 -11.56 7.31
C VAL A 41 -6.37 -12.97 6.74
N ASP A 42 -5.61 -13.28 5.71
CA ASP A 42 -5.48 -14.64 5.17
C ASP A 42 -4.57 -15.52 6.04
N CYS A 43 -3.53 -14.91 6.60
CA CYS A 43 -2.56 -15.54 7.49
C CYS A 43 -1.96 -14.51 8.45
N VAL A 44 -1.80 -14.82 9.75
CA VAL A 44 -1.14 -13.91 10.71
C VAL A 44 0.38 -13.93 10.57
N ASP A 45 0.95 -14.98 9.99
CA ASP A 45 2.37 -15.06 9.69
C ASP A 45 2.73 -14.17 8.49
N PRO A 46 3.42 -13.04 8.69
CA PRO A 46 3.71 -12.08 7.62
C PRO A 46 4.61 -12.65 6.52
N GLN A 47 5.36 -13.71 6.78
CA GLN A 47 6.19 -14.36 5.77
C GLN A 47 5.37 -15.21 4.78
N GLN A 48 4.11 -15.54 5.08
CA GLN A 48 3.24 -16.39 4.25
C GLN A 48 2.11 -15.62 3.55
N THR A 49 2.09 -14.30 3.64
CA THR A 49 1.06 -13.45 3.07
C THR A 49 1.64 -12.24 2.33
N GLY A 50 0.86 -11.63 1.44
CA GLY A 50 1.10 -10.31 0.87
C GLY A 50 0.09 -9.27 1.36
N SER A 51 -0.76 -9.62 2.32
CA SER A 51 -1.82 -8.75 2.84
C SER A 51 -1.26 -7.56 3.64
N SER A 52 -1.66 -6.35 3.27
CA SER A 52 -1.30 -5.14 4.03
C SER A 52 -1.95 -5.13 5.42
N VAL A 53 -3.14 -5.73 5.58
CA VAL A 53 -3.82 -5.85 6.87
C VAL A 53 -3.05 -6.82 7.79
N ALA A 54 -2.58 -7.95 7.26
CA ALA A 54 -1.72 -8.87 8.01
C ALA A 54 -0.41 -8.19 8.43
N ALA A 55 0.21 -7.40 7.53
CA ALA A 55 1.41 -6.63 7.82
C ALA A 55 1.18 -5.59 8.94
N LEU A 56 0.03 -4.89 8.93
CA LEU A 56 -0.34 -3.92 9.95
C LEU A 56 -0.47 -4.57 11.34
N VAL A 57 -1.14 -5.72 11.44
CA VAL A 57 -1.29 -6.44 12.70
C VAL A 57 0.04 -7.02 13.17
N SER A 58 0.73 -7.74 12.28
CA SER A 58 1.99 -8.43 12.62
C SER A 58 3.13 -7.49 12.98
N ARG A 59 3.15 -6.24 12.45
CA ARG A 59 4.15 -5.22 12.79
C ARG A 59 4.25 -4.93 14.29
N ASN A 60 3.18 -5.11 15.03
CA ASN A 60 3.19 -4.92 16.48
C ASN A 60 3.84 -6.10 17.23
N VAL A 61 3.98 -7.27 16.57
CA VAL A 61 4.48 -8.52 17.16
C VAL A 61 5.88 -8.87 16.65
N VAL A 62 6.24 -8.49 15.42
CA VAL A 62 7.55 -8.77 14.83
C VAL A 62 8.32 -7.49 14.53
N ASP A 63 9.60 -7.48 14.87
CA ASP A 63 10.53 -6.40 14.52
C ASP A 63 11.30 -6.76 13.24
N SER A 64 11.91 -5.75 12.64
CA SER A 64 12.73 -5.84 11.45
C SER A 64 14.19 -5.56 11.77
N LEU A 65 15.12 -5.94 10.86
CA LEU A 65 16.55 -5.63 11.05
C LEU A 65 16.80 -4.14 11.11
N VAL A 66 16.15 -3.38 10.24
CA VAL A 66 16.27 -1.92 10.16
C VAL A 66 14.89 -1.28 10.15
N ALA A 67 14.81 -0.02 10.57
CA ALA A 67 13.60 0.79 10.47
C ALA A 67 13.75 1.77 9.30
N HIS A 68 12.67 2.04 8.58
CA HIS A 68 12.62 2.96 7.45
C HIS A 68 11.76 4.18 7.83
N GLY A 69 12.41 5.32 8.00
CA GLY A 69 11.78 6.56 8.43
C GLY A 69 11.15 7.36 7.29
N GLU A 70 10.36 8.39 7.63
CA GLU A 70 9.57 9.19 6.67
C GLU A 70 10.42 9.93 5.61
N ASN A 71 11.68 10.24 5.91
CA ASN A 71 12.60 10.91 4.98
C ASN A 71 13.41 9.91 4.14
N ASN A 72 12.95 8.66 4.03
CA ASN A 72 13.63 7.57 3.34
C ASN A 72 14.99 7.18 3.96
N GLU A 73 15.26 7.59 5.20
CA GLU A 73 16.44 7.13 5.93
C GLU A 73 16.19 5.76 6.56
N PHE A 74 17.24 4.93 6.57
CA PHE A 74 17.25 3.70 7.34
C PHE A 74 17.93 3.94 8.69
N THR A 75 17.26 3.52 9.75
CA THR A 75 17.74 3.68 11.14
C THR A 75 17.81 2.33 11.85
N PRO A 76 18.64 2.22 12.93
CA PRO A 76 18.74 0.98 13.71
C PRO A 76 17.40 0.48 14.26
N TRP A 77 17.21 -0.86 14.23
CA TRP A 77 16.15 -1.55 14.95
C TRP A 77 16.71 -2.81 15.63
N LEU A 78 16.47 -4.04 15.12
CA LEU A 78 17.15 -5.24 15.64
C LEU A 78 18.66 -5.20 15.36
N ALA A 79 19.05 -4.68 14.22
CA ALA A 79 20.44 -4.34 13.95
C ALA A 79 20.78 -2.97 14.59
N SER A 80 21.86 -2.92 15.36
CA SER A 80 22.44 -1.68 15.90
C SER A 80 23.21 -0.91 14.85
N SER A 81 23.78 -1.61 13.86
CA SER A 81 24.49 -1.05 12.71
C SER A 81 24.57 -2.07 11.58
N TRP A 82 24.90 -1.59 10.38
CA TRP A 82 25.18 -2.43 9.22
C TRP A 82 26.17 -1.77 8.29
N THR A 83 26.76 -2.59 7.41
CA THR A 83 27.56 -2.16 6.28
C THR A 83 26.98 -2.71 4.99
N GLU A 84 27.10 -1.94 3.90
CA GLU A 84 26.75 -2.32 2.53
C GLU A 84 28.03 -2.30 1.69
N SER A 85 28.27 -3.32 0.87
CA SER A 85 29.39 -3.30 -0.09
C SER A 85 29.12 -2.30 -1.22
N GLU A 86 30.19 -1.75 -1.82
CA GLU A 86 30.08 -0.76 -2.91
C GLU A 86 29.24 -1.24 -4.10
N ASP A 87 29.19 -2.56 -4.33
CA ASP A 87 28.41 -3.17 -5.40
C ASP A 87 27.00 -3.63 -4.94
N ALA A 88 26.59 -3.28 -3.71
CA ALA A 88 25.32 -3.66 -3.10
C ALA A 88 25.02 -5.18 -3.14
N LYS A 89 26.06 -6.03 -3.08
CA LYS A 89 25.91 -7.50 -3.05
C LYS A 89 26.09 -8.13 -1.69
N LEU A 90 26.63 -7.40 -0.71
CA LEU A 90 26.87 -7.90 0.63
C LEU A 90 26.42 -6.88 1.66
N TYR A 91 25.55 -7.31 2.57
CA TYR A 91 25.13 -6.56 3.73
C TYR A 91 25.55 -7.31 4.99
N THR A 92 26.22 -6.63 5.91
CA THR A 92 26.61 -7.23 7.21
C THR A 92 25.96 -6.44 8.33
N PHE A 93 25.14 -7.12 9.13
CA PHE A 93 24.38 -6.52 10.23
C PHE A 93 25.01 -6.94 11.56
N THR A 94 25.20 -5.96 12.45
CA THR A 94 25.50 -6.20 13.86
C THR A 94 24.21 -6.04 14.66
N LEU A 95 23.76 -7.10 15.31
CA LEU A 95 22.52 -7.12 16.10
C LEU A 95 22.71 -6.44 17.46
N ARG A 96 21.62 -5.97 18.05
CA ARG A 96 21.61 -5.48 19.44
C ARG A 96 21.74 -6.65 20.41
N ASP A 97 22.48 -6.42 21.49
CA ASP A 97 22.55 -7.36 22.59
C ASP A 97 21.25 -7.37 23.42
N GLY A 98 20.91 -8.52 24.00
CA GLY A 98 19.85 -8.67 24.98
C GLY A 98 18.43 -8.62 24.43
N VAL A 99 18.23 -8.61 23.11
CA VAL A 99 16.92 -8.72 22.49
C VAL A 99 16.41 -10.14 22.58
N THR A 100 15.12 -10.30 22.98
CA THR A 100 14.48 -11.61 23.08
C THR A 100 13.16 -11.66 22.31
N PHE A 101 12.80 -12.84 21.87
CA PHE A 101 11.44 -13.13 21.45
C PHE A 101 10.51 -13.22 22.66
N SER A 102 9.20 -13.16 22.44
CA SER A 102 8.21 -13.25 23.51
C SER A 102 8.13 -14.64 24.18
N ASP A 103 8.76 -15.66 23.60
CA ASP A 103 8.97 -16.99 24.21
C ASP A 103 10.25 -17.08 25.06
N GLY A 104 10.98 -15.99 25.22
CA GLY A 104 12.21 -15.88 26.01
C GLY A 104 13.47 -16.32 25.29
N THR A 105 13.40 -16.81 24.05
CA THR A 105 14.59 -17.17 23.27
C THR A 105 15.27 -15.93 22.68
N PRO A 106 16.61 -15.94 22.49
CA PRO A 106 17.35 -14.76 22.02
C PRO A 106 17.07 -14.47 20.54
N VAL A 107 17.14 -13.18 20.18
CA VAL A 107 17.23 -12.72 18.79
C VAL A 107 18.71 -12.60 18.45
N ASP A 108 19.26 -13.60 17.78
CA ASP A 108 20.65 -13.71 17.40
C ASP A 108 20.83 -13.92 15.88
N ALA A 109 22.06 -14.01 15.43
CA ALA A 109 22.38 -14.20 14.01
C ALA A 109 21.83 -15.50 13.44
N GLU A 110 21.71 -16.56 14.24
CA GLU A 110 21.09 -17.83 13.84
C GLU A 110 19.58 -17.66 13.63
N ALA A 111 18.91 -16.85 14.43
CA ALA A 111 17.50 -16.54 14.24
C ALA A 111 17.26 -15.78 12.93
N VAL A 112 18.10 -14.80 12.59
CA VAL A 112 18.02 -14.07 11.32
C VAL A 112 18.23 -15.03 10.14
N LYS A 113 19.30 -15.84 10.18
CA LYS A 113 19.57 -16.85 9.16
C LYS A 113 18.39 -17.79 8.97
N PHE A 114 17.84 -18.33 10.05
CA PHE A 114 16.70 -19.25 10.01
C PHE A 114 15.49 -18.63 9.30
N ASN A 115 15.17 -17.36 9.59
CA ASN A 115 14.03 -16.66 9.00
C ASN A 115 14.22 -16.45 7.49
N PHE A 116 15.42 -16.04 7.05
CA PHE A 116 15.68 -15.81 5.62
C PHE A 116 15.76 -17.12 4.83
N ASP A 117 16.36 -18.16 5.41
CA ASP A 117 16.36 -19.51 4.82
C ASP A 117 14.93 -20.05 4.70
N ARG A 118 14.06 -19.80 5.70
CA ARG A 118 12.65 -20.16 5.67
C ARG A 118 11.89 -19.44 4.55
N VAL A 119 12.07 -18.14 4.40
CA VAL A 119 11.46 -17.35 3.30
C VAL A 119 11.90 -17.87 1.94
N SER A 120 13.16 -18.29 1.80
CA SER A 120 13.71 -18.85 0.56
C SER A 120 13.20 -20.25 0.26
N ASN A 121 12.73 -21.00 1.26
CA ASN A 121 12.24 -22.35 1.09
C ASN A 121 10.87 -22.36 0.39
N PRO A 122 10.72 -23.04 -0.78
CA PRO A 122 9.43 -23.11 -1.49
C PRO A 122 8.28 -23.69 -0.65
N ALA A 123 8.56 -24.57 0.31
CA ALA A 123 7.56 -25.16 1.19
C ALA A 123 6.86 -24.14 2.10
N THR A 124 7.48 -23.01 2.38
CA THR A 124 6.89 -21.91 3.17
C THR A 124 5.85 -21.12 2.39
N LYS A 125 5.84 -21.21 1.04
CA LYS A 125 4.93 -20.46 0.16
C LYS A 125 5.01 -18.95 0.32
N SER A 126 6.18 -18.43 0.64
CA SER A 126 6.50 -17.01 0.90
C SER A 126 6.62 -16.20 -0.39
N ALA A 127 5.63 -16.18 -1.26
CA ALA A 127 5.75 -15.54 -2.58
C ALA A 127 6.14 -14.05 -2.48
N TYR A 128 5.45 -13.29 -1.63
CA TYR A 128 5.70 -11.87 -1.46
C TYR A 128 6.98 -11.60 -0.68
N ALA A 129 7.18 -12.24 0.49
CA ALA A 129 8.40 -12.09 1.28
C ALA A 129 9.66 -12.48 0.50
N ARG A 130 9.59 -13.56 -0.32
CA ARG A 130 10.67 -13.96 -1.21
C ARG A 130 10.99 -12.87 -2.25
N SER A 131 9.99 -12.19 -2.81
CA SER A 131 10.21 -11.09 -3.75
C SER A 131 10.95 -9.91 -3.12
N LEU A 132 10.74 -9.68 -1.82
CA LEU A 132 11.44 -8.65 -1.04
C LEU A 132 12.85 -9.07 -0.64
N LEU A 133 13.08 -10.37 -0.48
CA LEU A 133 14.41 -10.92 -0.21
C LEU A 133 15.31 -10.89 -1.46
N GLY A 134 14.71 -10.84 -2.65
CA GLY A 134 15.41 -10.64 -3.92
C GLY A 134 16.31 -11.81 -4.32
N PRO A 135 17.43 -11.52 -5.01
CA PRO A 135 18.35 -12.54 -5.55
C PRO A 135 19.32 -13.06 -4.46
N LEU A 136 18.79 -13.49 -3.31
CA LEU A 136 19.59 -14.02 -2.20
C LEU A 136 20.47 -15.18 -2.68
N ASP A 137 21.77 -15.14 -2.33
CA ASP A 137 22.73 -16.23 -2.49
C ASP A 137 22.85 -17.02 -1.18
N THR A 138 23.33 -16.36 -0.12
CA THR A 138 23.55 -17.02 1.17
C THR A 138 23.41 -16.07 2.35
N VAL A 139 23.01 -16.62 3.49
CA VAL A 139 23.05 -15.96 4.80
C VAL A 139 24.08 -16.67 5.67
N THR A 140 25.09 -15.93 6.13
CA THR A 140 26.20 -16.47 6.91
C THR A 140 26.18 -15.88 8.32
N VAL A 141 26.18 -16.75 9.33
CA VAL A 141 26.43 -16.37 10.72
C VAL A 141 27.92 -16.17 10.89
N VAL A 142 28.35 -14.94 11.19
CA VAL A 142 29.76 -14.59 11.44
C VAL A 142 30.11 -14.87 12.89
N ASP A 143 29.25 -14.42 13.80
CA ASP A 143 29.26 -14.71 15.23
C ASP A 143 27.84 -14.61 15.80
N ALA A 144 27.68 -14.68 17.12
CA ALA A 144 26.35 -14.69 17.75
C ALA A 144 25.48 -13.46 17.40
N ASN A 145 26.13 -12.29 17.19
CA ASN A 145 25.46 -11.01 16.96
C ASN A 145 25.72 -10.44 15.55
N THR A 146 26.51 -11.14 14.71
CA THR A 146 26.86 -10.65 13.38
C THR A 146 26.40 -11.61 12.30
N VAL A 147 25.59 -11.13 11.37
CA VAL A 147 25.07 -11.89 10.21
C VAL A 147 25.36 -11.16 8.92
N SER A 148 25.84 -11.88 7.92
CA SER A 148 26.07 -11.38 6.56
C SER A 148 25.06 -11.98 5.59
N VAL A 149 24.50 -11.14 4.72
CA VAL A 149 23.52 -11.49 3.68
C VAL A 149 24.13 -11.17 2.34
N ALA A 150 24.41 -12.20 1.52
CA ALA A 150 25.00 -12.06 0.20
C ALA A 150 23.98 -12.31 -0.91
N PHE A 151 24.15 -11.60 -2.04
CA PHE A 151 23.28 -11.64 -3.19
C PHE A 151 24.05 -12.06 -4.45
N THR A 152 23.39 -12.80 -5.35
CA THR A 152 23.98 -13.22 -6.65
C THR A 152 24.15 -12.04 -7.63
N ALA A 153 23.42 -10.94 -7.41
CA ALA A 153 23.47 -9.70 -8.19
C ALA A 153 23.35 -8.49 -7.26
N PRO A 154 23.76 -7.26 -7.67
CA PRO A 154 23.53 -6.04 -6.89
C PRO A 154 22.06 -5.91 -6.49
N TYR A 155 21.80 -5.60 -5.21
CA TYR A 155 20.44 -5.49 -4.70
C TYR A 155 20.26 -4.30 -3.73
N PRO A 156 20.33 -3.05 -4.21
CA PRO A 156 20.25 -1.84 -3.39
C PRO A 156 18.87 -1.66 -2.71
N SER A 157 17.84 -2.38 -3.15
CA SER A 157 16.50 -2.36 -2.54
C SER A 157 16.37 -3.24 -1.30
N PHE A 158 17.44 -3.96 -0.88
CA PHE A 158 17.37 -4.94 0.22
C PHE A 158 16.95 -4.33 1.56
N LEU A 159 17.53 -3.17 1.93
CA LEU A 159 17.20 -2.53 3.22
C LEU A 159 15.72 -2.16 3.32
N GLN A 160 15.10 -1.75 2.20
CA GLN A 160 13.66 -1.48 2.17
C GLN A 160 12.86 -2.76 2.46
N GLY A 161 13.20 -3.88 1.82
CA GLY A 161 12.59 -5.18 2.13
C GLY A 161 12.81 -5.61 3.59
N ALA A 162 14.05 -5.48 4.09
CA ALA A 162 14.45 -5.82 5.46
C ALA A 162 13.82 -4.91 6.53
N SER A 163 13.20 -3.80 6.17
CA SER A 163 12.45 -2.91 7.07
C SER A 163 10.96 -3.30 7.21
N LEU A 164 10.43 -4.12 6.30
CA LEU A 164 9.02 -4.49 6.28
C LEU A 164 8.72 -5.70 7.19
N PRO A 165 7.50 -5.80 7.73
CA PRO A 165 7.10 -6.93 8.58
C PRO A 165 7.13 -8.28 7.85
N PHE A 166 7.04 -8.31 6.52
CA PHE A 166 7.12 -9.51 5.70
C PHE A 166 8.49 -10.22 5.77
N LEU A 167 9.57 -9.48 6.09
CA LEU A 167 10.88 -10.01 6.45
C LEU A 167 11.19 -9.85 7.96
N GLY A 168 10.16 -9.58 8.78
CA GLY A 168 10.26 -9.52 10.24
C GLY A 168 10.75 -10.83 10.83
N ILE A 169 11.53 -10.72 11.90
CA ILE A 169 12.20 -11.86 12.53
C ILE A 169 11.28 -12.51 13.56
N GLN A 170 10.97 -13.79 13.35
CA GLN A 170 10.11 -14.62 14.19
C GLN A 170 10.95 -15.63 14.97
N SER A 171 10.44 -16.12 16.12
CA SER A 171 11.12 -17.14 16.93
C SER A 171 11.32 -18.45 16.15
N PRO A 172 12.56 -18.90 15.94
CA PRO A 172 12.82 -20.20 15.35
C PRO A 172 12.26 -21.37 16.18
N THR A 173 12.21 -21.22 17.49
CA THR A 173 11.65 -22.22 18.42
C THR A 173 10.17 -22.40 18.16
N HIS A 174 9.41 -21.31 18.07
CA HIS A 174 7.99 -21.34 17.70
C HIS A 174 7.77 -21.92 16.30
N LEU A 175 8.50 -21.45 15.30
CA LEU A 175 8.35 -21.87 13.91
C LEU A 175 8.68 -23.36 13.68
N ARG A 176 9.60 -23.93 14.46
CA ARG A 176 9.89 -25.38 14.42
C ARG A 176 8.83 -26.22 15.13
N SER A 177 8.11 -25.66 16.10
CA SER A 177 7.06 -26.35 16.85
C SER A 177 5.70 -26.35 16.14
N THR A 178 5.52 -25.49 15.12
CA THR A 178 4.31 -25.37 14.32
C THR A 178 4.57 -25.85 12.90
N ASP A 179 3.53 -26.30 12.22
CA ASP A 179 3.65 -26.56 10.78
C ASP A 179 3.55 -25.26 9.99
N ASN A 180 4.01 -25.27 8.73
CA ASN A 180 3.95 -24.10 7.84
C ASN A 180 2.50 -23.71 7.44
N ALA A 181 1.49 -24.49 7.82
CA ALA A 181 0.08 -24.17 7.60
C ALA A 181 -0.54 -23.41 8.78
N ASN A 182 0.22 -23.16 9.85
CA ASN A 182 -0.26 -22.41 11.01
C ASN A 182 -0.31 -20.90 10.70
N CYS A 183 -1.49 -20.44 10.39
CA CYS A 183 -1.79 -19.03 10.11
C CYS A 183 -2.52 -18.31 11.26
N THR A 184 -2.45 -18.86 12.49
CA THR A 184 -3.22 -18.32 13.64
C THR A 184 -2.37 -17.91 14.82
N THR A 185 -1.07 -18.23 14.83
CA THR A 185 -0.13 -17.88 15.90
C THR A 185 1.08 -17.17 15.36
N LEU A 186 1.68 -16.31 16.18
CA LEU A 186 2.86 -15.50 15.83
C LEU A 186 3.66 -15.22 17.09
N VAL A 187 4.95 -15.49 17.06
CA VAL A 187 5.90 -15.19 18.15
C VAL A 187 7.06 -14.40 17.59
N GLY A 188 7.18 -13.16 18.02
CA GLY A 188 8.20 -12.22 17.58
C GLY A 188 8.86 -11.49 18.73
N SER A 189 9.68 -10.51 18.39
CA SER A 189 10.40 -9.63 19.34
C SER A 189 9.70 -8.29 19.58
N GLY A 190 8.52 -8.05 18.96
CA GLY A 190 7.84 -6.76 18.96
C GLY A 190 7.34 -6.26 20.31
N ALA A 191 6.86 -5.03 20.33
CA ALA A 191 6.36 -4.34 21.51
C ALA A 191 5.08 -4.96 22.11
N PHE A 192 4.41 -5.82 21.34
CA PHE A 192 3.22 -6.57 21.76
C PHE A 192 3.39 -8.06 21.45
N THR A 193 2.64 -8.88 22.17
CA THR A 193 2.48 -10.31 21.93
C THR A 193 1.08 -10.58 21.38
N LEU A 194 0.94 -11.54 20.46
CA LEU A 194 -0.37 -12.01 20.04
C LEU A 194 -0.98 -12.87 21.16
N GLY A 195 -2.03 -12.36 21.79
CA GLY A 195 -2.80 -13.08 22.82
C GLY A 195 -3.81 -14.03 22.20
N ASN A 196 -4.67 -13.51 21.33
CA ASN A 196 -5.71 -14.30 20.67
C ASN A 196 -5.99 -13.76 19.26
N TYR A 197 -6.29 -14.68 18.34
CA TYR A 197 -6.89 -14.38 17.04
C TYR A 197 -8.12 -15.24 16.82
N THR A 198 -9.23 -14.59 16.55
CA THR A 198 -10.49 -15.27 16.17
C THR A 198 -10.89 -14.81 14.79
N LYS A 199 -10.89 -15.73 13.82
CA LYS A 199 -11.21 -15.46 12.42
C LYS A 199 -12.58 -14.80 12.28
N GLY A 200 -12.66 -13.71 11.52
CA GLY A 200 -13.88 -12.92 11.32
C GLY A 200 -14.26 -12.03 12.51
N VAL A 201 -13.53 -12.07 13.63
CA VAL A 201 -13.79 -11.27 14.83
C VAL A 201 -12.68 -10.27 15.09
N GLY A 202 -11.42 -10.72 15.25
CA GLY A 202 -10.32 -9.83 15.50
C GLY A 202 -9.12 -10.43 16.23
N PHE A 203 -8.26 -9.53 16.72
CA PHE A 203 -6.99 -9.84 17.39
C PHE A 203 -6.93 -9.14 18.74
N GLU A 204 -6.33 -9.79 19.72
CA GLU A 204 -5.96 -9.21 21.00
C GLU A 204 -4.42 -9.23 21.12
N LEU A 205 -3.84 -8.06 21.28
CA LEU A 205 -2.41 -7.91 21.50
C LEU A 205 -2.17 -7.38 22.91
N ASN A 206 -1.22 -8.00 23.64
CA ASN A 206 -0.82 -7.60 24.98
C ASN A 206 0.58 -6.98 24.93
N ARG A 207 0.78 -5.89 25.67
CA ARG A 207 2.07 -5.20 25.78
C ARG A 207 3.16 -6.12 26.35
N ARG A 208 4.37 -5.97 25.83
CA ARG A 208 5.59 -6.50 26.44
C ARG A 208 6.23 -5.46 27.35
N ASP A 209 6.25 -5.73 28.64
CA ASP A 209 6.82 -4.78 29.61
C ASP A 209 8.37 -4.77 29.61
N ASP A 210 9.00 -5.83 29.08
CA ASP A 210 10.44 -5.95 28.92
C ASP A 210 10.98 -5.37 27.59
N TYR A 211 10.12 -4.87 26.70
CA TYR A 211 10.53 -4.29 25.43
C TYR A 211 11.29 -2.97 25.63
N ASN A 212 12.51 -2.86 25.09
CA ASN A 212 13.33 -1.64 25.19
C ASN A 212 14.27 -1.40 23.99
N TRP A 213 13.90 -1.95 22.82
CA TRP A 213 14.66 -1.84 21.57
C TRP A 213 13.83 -1.28 20.42
N GLY A 214 13.03 -0.26 20.69
CA GLY A 214 12.19 0.40 19.69
C GLY A 214 12.96 0.86 18.46
N PRO A 215 12.28 1.03 17.31
CA PRO A 215 12.89 1.50 16.06
C PRO A 215 13.50 2.90 16.22
N GLY A 216 14.53 3.21 15.42
CA GLY A 216 15.26 4.47 15.55
C GLY A 216 14.44 5.74 15.32
N TYR A 217 13.29 5.66 14.66
CA TYR A 217 12.36 6.78 14.49
C TYR A 217 11.33 6.94 15.63
N ALA A 218 11.27 6.00 16.57
CA ALA A 218 10.30 6.04 17.66
C ALA A 218 10.54 7.26 18.59
N LYS A 219 9.45 7.79 19.14
CA LYS A 219 9.48 8.96 20.03
C LYS A 219 9.90 8.62 21.45
N HIS A 220 9.89 7.34 21.81
CA HIS A 220 10.38 6.85 23.10
C HIS A 220 11.10 5.50 22.95
N GLN A 221 11.70 5.03 24.05
CA GLN A 221 12.23 3.68 24.19
C GLN A 221 11.57 3.04 25.42
N GLY A 222 11.52 1.70 25.45
CA GLY A 222 10.84 0.95 26.51
C GLY A 222 9.52 0.35 26.07
N ALA A 223 8.70 -0.08 27.02
CA ALA A 223 7.39 -0.67 26.74
C ALA A 223 6.46 0.32 26.01
N ALA A 224 5.60 -0.16 25.11
CA ALA A 224 4.56 0.67 24.49
C ALA A 224 3.69 1.32 25.57
N TYR A 225 3.08 2.47 25.24
CA TYR A 225 2.21 3.13 26.23
C TYR A 225 0.91 2.35 26.45
N LEU A 226 0.27 1.84 25.40
CA LEU A 226 -0.94 1.02 25.52
C LEU A 226 -0.65 -0.31 26.21
N GLU A 227 -1.50 -0.72 27.16
CA GLU A 227 -1.44 -2.04 27.78
C GLU A 227 -1.97 -3.13 26.85
N LYS A 228 -3.01 -2.80 26.07
CA LYS A 228 -3.59 -3.68 25.06
C LYS A 228 -3.90 -2.92 23.78
N LEU A 229 -3.71 -3.62 22.66
CA LEU A 229 -4.12 -3.17 21.35
C LEU A 229 -5.00 -4.24 20.71
N ASN A 230 -6.28 -3.93 20.54
CA ASN A 230 -7.24 -4.84 19.92
C ASN A 230 -7.50 -4.42 18.47
N PHE A 231 -7.68 -5.39 17.59
CA PHE A 231 -8.16 -5.18 16.24
C PHE A 231 -9.50 -5.88 16.06
N ARG A 232 -10.55 -5.14 15.69
CA ARG A 232 -11.86 -5.70 15.33
C ARG A 232 -12.03 -5.73 13.82
N ILE A 233 -12.51 -6.85 13.28
CA ILE A 233 -12.78 -7.00 11.85
C ILE A 233 -14.18 -6.47 11.56
N LEU A 234 -14.25 -5.32 10.86
CA LEU A 234 -15.46 -4.58 10.52
C LEU A 234 -15.49 -4.28 9.02
N PRO A 235 -15.80 -5.27 8.17
CA PRO A 235 -15.67 -5.13 6.71
C PRO A 235 -16.63 -4.08 6.12
N GLU A 236 -17.85 -3.99 6.67
CA GLU A 236 -18.87 -3.10 6.17
C GLU A 236 -18.57 -1.65 6.56
N ASN A 237 -18.50 -0.76 5.57
CA ASN A 237 -18.14 0.63 5.73
C ASN A 237 -19.02 1.37 6.75
N ALA A 238 -20.35 1.18 6.67
CA ALA A 238 -21.29 1.84 7.56
C ALA A 238 -21.14 1.35 9.02
N THR A 239 -20.95 0.06 9.24
CA THR A 239 -20.72 -0.53 10.55
C THR A 239 -19.41 -0.04 11.15
N ARG A 240 -18.34 0.00 10.35
CA ARG A 240 -17.02 0.45 10.80
C ARG A 240 -17.04 1.93 11.19
N LEU A 241 -17.65 2.79 10.36
CA LEU A 241 -17.80 4.21 10.67
C LEU A 241 -18.68 4.43 11.90
N GLY A 242 -19.85 3.78 11.99
CA GLY A 242 -20.74 3.89 13.14
C GLY A 242 -20.09 3.42 14.44
N SER A 243 -19.22 2.39 14.41
CA SER A 243 -18.45 1.97 15.58
C SER A 243 -17.46 3.04 16.07
N LEU A 244 -16.86 3.83 15.15
CA LEU A 244 -16.02 4.98 15.52
C LEU A 244 -16.87 6.11 16.11
N GLU A 245 -17.95 6.48 15.45
CA GLU A 245 -18.85 7.57 15.89
C GLU A 245 -19.48 7.31 17.28
N ASN A 246 -19.76 6.04 17.60
CA ASN A 246 -20.31 5.62 18.88
C ASN A 246 -19.24 5.33 19.95
N GLY A 247 -17.94 5.48 19.62
CA GLY A 247 -16.84 5.21 20.57
C GLY A 247 -16.64 3.72 20.90
N GLU A 248 -17.15 2.79 20.07
CA GLU A 248 -16.92 1.35 20.24
C GLU A 248 -15.50 0.94 19.79
N VAL A 249 -14.87 1.74 18.95
CA VAL A 249 -13.48 1.65 18.54
C VAL A 249 -12.84 3.03 18.57
N ASP A 250 -11.53 3.11 18.85
CA ASP A 250 -10.79 4.38 18.96
C ASP A 250 -10.29 4.87 17.59
N ALA A 251 -10.10 3.95 16.66
CA ALA A 251 -9.66 4.28 15.32
C ALA A 251 -10.18 3.26 14.29
N ILE A 252 -10.28 3.67 13.02
CA ILE A 252 -10.71 2.80 11.92
C ILE A 252 -9.83 2.96 10.69
N ALA A 253 -9.59 1.85 10.00
CA ALA A 253 -8.99 1.84 8.67
C ALA A 253 -10.00 2.29 7.60
N ALA A 254 -9.48 2.83 6.50
CA ALA A 254 -10.19 3.03 5.23
C ALA A 254 -11.53 3.77 5.39
N VAL A 255 -11.50 5.00 5.96
CA VAL A 255 -12.67 5.88 5.93
C VAL A 255 -13.09 6.11 4.47
N PRO A 256 -14.35 5.81 4.09
CA PRO A 256 -14.80 6.02 2.71
C PRO A 256 -14.70 7.48 2.28
N SER A 257 -14.32 7.74 1.03
CA SER A 257 -14.16 9.12 0.51
C SER A 257 -15.45 9.96 0.68
N ALA A 258 -16.61 9.35 0.47
CA ALA A 258 -17.90 10.02 0.62
C ALA A 258 -18.21 10.44 2.07
N ASN A 259 -17.66 9.71 3.07
CA ASN A 259 -17.89 9.99 4.49
C ASN A 259 -16.75 10.83 5.12
N ALA A 260 -15.61 10.92 4.44
CA ALA A 260 -14.45 11.64 4.96
C ALA A 260 -14.74 13.10 5.34
N PRO A 261 -15.54 13.89 4.56
CA PRO A 261 -15.93 15.24 4.97
C PRO A 261 -16.81 15.30 6.22
N GLN A 262 -17.56 14.24 6.54
CA GLN A 262 -18.35 14.14 7.76
C GLN A 262 -17.43 13.91 8.98
N VAL A 263 -16.50 12.96 8.85
CA VAL A 263 -15.50 12.69 9.90
C VAL A 263 -14.63 13.91 10.19
N ASP A 264 -14.21 14.62 9.15
CA ASP A 264 -13.36 15.83 9.26
C ASP A 264 -14.06 17.01 9.94
N LYS A 265 -15.40 17.06 9.89
CA LYS A 265 -16.21 18.11 10.52
C LYS A 265 -16.72 17.75 11.91
N ASP A 266 -16.64 16.48 12.31
CA ASP A 266 -17.08 16.05 13.63
C ASP A 266 -16.07 16.51 14.69
N PRO A 267 -16.50 17.31 15.71
CA PRO A 267 -15.58 17.83 16.72
C PRO A 267 -14.97 16.75 17.63
N ASN A 268 -15.47 15.53 17.61
CA ASN A 268 -14.98 14.40 18.40
C ASN A 268 -14.07 13.46 17.61
N LEU A 269 -13.97 13.65 16.29
CA LEU A 269 -13.26 12.77 15.37
C LEU A 269 -12.14 13.51 14.65
N ARG A 270 -11.22 12.75 14.10
CA ARG A 270 -10.17 13.24 13.22
C ARG A 270 -10.04 12.34 12.01
N LEU A 271 -9.82 12.96 10.86
CA LEU A 271 -9.41 12.29 9.63
C LEU A 271 -7.93 12.54 9.38
N ILE A 272 -7.13 11.49 9.41
CA ILE A 272 -5.71 11.55 9.09
C ILE A 272 -5.51 10.91 7.72
N LYS A 273 -4.91 11.66 6.79
CA LYS A 273 -4.60 11.19 5.43
C LYS A 273 -3.10 11.04 5.27
N TYR A 274 -2.68 9.90 4.74
CA TYR A 274 -1.29 9.66 4.41
C TYR A 274 -1.19 9.13 2.97
N GLU A 275 -0.55 9.88 2.08
CA GLU A 275 -0.37 9.48 0.68
C GLU A 275 0.52 8.23 0.60
N ASN A 276 0.07 7.25 -0.17
CA ASN A 276 0.80 6.00 -0.34
C ASN A 276 1.98 6.20 -1.30
N PRO A 277 3.14 5.60 -1.01
CA PRO A 277 4.22 5.50 -1.99
C PRO A 277 3.95 4.38 -3.00
N GLY A 278 4.68 4.38 -4.09
CA GLY A 278 4.64 3.37 -5.12
C GLY A 278 3.90 3.82 -6.36
N ILE A 279 3.21 2.89 -7.01
CA ILE A 279 2.46 3.18 -8.25
C ILE A 279 1.10 3.77 -7.89
N ASN A 280 0.83 4.97 -8.38
CA ASN A 280 -0.48 5.60 -8.29
C ASN A 280 -1.57 4.76 -8.95
N TYR A 281 -2.84 4.92 -8.54
CA TYR A 281 -3.92 4.31 -9.31
C TYR A 281 -3.87 4.82 -10.74
N SER A 282 -3.67 3.91 -11.67
CA SER A 282 -3.35 4.23 -13.05
C SER A 282 -4.02 3.25 -14.01
N ILE A 283 -4.37 3.72 -15.20
CA ILE A 283 -4.93 2.91 -16.29
C ILE A 283 -3.79 2.51 -17.21
N PHE A 284 -3.51 1.21 -17.30
CA PHE A 284 -2.49 0.61 -18.18
C PHE A 284 -3.11 0.26 -19.51
N LEU A 285 -2.44 0.65 -20.61
CA LEU A 285 -2.90 0.46 -21.97
C LEU A 285 -2.16 -0.71 -22.61
N ASN A 286 -2.89 -1.78 -22.95
CA ASN A 286 -2.31 -3.00 -23.50
C ASN A 286 -1.78 -2.74 -24.93
N THR A 287 -0.49 -2.58 -25.07
CA THR A 287 0.18 -2.26 -26.34
C THR A 287 0.12 -3.38 -27.36
N GLN A 288 -0.27 -4.60 -26.95
CA GLN A 288 -0.42 -5.76 -27.84
C GLN A 288 -1.86 -5.95 -28.34
N ALA A 289 -2.82 -5.19 -27.81
CA ALA A 289 -4.23 -5.24 -28.20
C ALA A 289 -4.62 -4.00 -29.03
N ALA A 290 -5.28 -4.21 -30.18
CA ALA A 290 -5.87 -3.10 -30.92
C ALA A 290 -7.02 -2.49 -30.07
N PRO A 291 -7.20 -1.15 -30.05
CA PRO A 291 -6.53 -0.18 -30.91
C PRO A 291 -5.18 0.37 -30.34
N PHE A 292 -4.76 -0.03 -29.17
CA PHE A 292 -3.58 0.49 -28.47
C PHE A 292 -2.22 0.02 -29.00
N THR A 293 -2.20 -0.78 -30.07
CA THR A 293 -0.97 -1.04 -30.84
C THR A 293 -0.42 0.23 -31.51
N ASP A 294 -1.28 1.24 -31.77
CA ASP A 294 -0.91 2.54 -32.32
C ASP A 294 -0.67 3.54 -31.18
N ILE A 295 0.55 4.09 -31.09
CA ILE A 295 0.92 5.07 -30.06
C ILE A 295 0.02 6.32 -30.10
N ARG A 296 -0.42 6.75 -31.29
CA ARG A 296 -1.29 7.92 -31.44
C ARG A 296 -2.64 7.70 -30.75
N VAL A 297 -3.18 6.48 -30.80
CA VAL A 297 -4.42 6.12 -30.10
C VAL A 297 -4.21 6.08 -28.60
N ARG A 298 -3.05 5.58 -28.11
CA ARG A 298 -2.71 5.62 -26.70
C ARG A 298 -2.57 7.05 -26.18
N GLN A 299 -1.84 7.91 -26.89
CA GLN A 299 -1.69 9.33 -26.55
C GLN A 299 -3.01 10.10 -26.63
N ALA A 300 -3.89 9.77 -27.58
CA ALA A 300 -5.24 10.31 -27.66
C ALA A 300 -6.08 9.90 -26.45
N PHE A 301 -6.02 8.64 -26.01
CA PHE A 301 -6.71 8.17 -24.82
C PHE A 301 -6.18 8.86 -23.56
N GLN A 302 -4.85 8.98 -23.42
CA GLN A 302 -4.20 9.70 -22.32
C GLN A 302 -4.66 11.17 -22.27
N SER A 303 -4.77 11.85 -23.42
CA SER A 303 -5.21 13.26 -23.50
C SER A 303 -6.73 13.44 -23.41
N SER A 304 -7.52 12.35 -23.44
CA SER A 304 -8.98 12.44 -23.36
C SER A 304 -9.55 12.36 -21.93
N LEU A 305 -8.73 12.06 -20.92
CA LEU A 305 -9.16 11.85 -19.54
C LEU A 305 -8.88 13.08 -18.67
N ASN A 306 -9.93 13.79 -18.23
CA ASN A 306 -9.82 14.87 -17.25
C ASN A 306 -9.75 14.30 -15.82
N SER A 307 -8.65 13.61 -15.53
CA SER A 307 -8.42 13.02 -14.20
C SER A 307 -8.45 14.07 -13.09
N THR A 308 -7.98 15.29 -13.36
CA THR A 308 -7.90 16.35 -12.34
C THR A 308 -9.27 16.72 -11.77
N ASP A 309 -10.23 17.01 -12.63
CA ASP A 309 -11.56 17.46 -12.17
C ASP A 309 -12.43 16.29 -11.70
N LEU A 310 -12.34 15.15 -12.40
CA LEU A 310 -13.16 13.98 -12.05
C LEU A 310 -12.72 13.35 -10.73
N VAL A 311 -11.42 13.24 -10.46
CA VAL A 311 -10.92 12.74 -9.18
C VAL A 311 -11.37 13.64 -8.03
N LYS A 312 -11.24 14.96 -8.15
CA LYS A 312 -11.71 15.89 -7.11
C LYS A 312 -13.21 15.78 -6.87
N SER A 313 -14.00 15.70 -7.94
CA SER A 313 -15.46 15.62 -7.85
C SER A 313 -15.92 14.29 -7.23
N VAL A 314 -15.42 13.16 -7.75
CA VAL A 314 -15.88 11.82 -7.34
C VAL A 314 -15.43 11.48 -5.93
N TYR A 315 -14.22 11.92 -5.54
CA TYR A 315 -13.67 11.61 -4.21
C TYR A 315 -13.76 12.79 -3.23
N PHE A 316 -14.57 13.83 -3.52
CA PHE A 316 -14.84 14.94 -2.60
C PHE A 316 -13.55 15.64 -2.11
N ASP A 317 -12.59 15.85 -2.99
CA ASP A 317 -11.25 16.38 -2.71
C ASP A 317 -10.43 15.55 -1.68
N GLN A 318 -10.80 14.28 -1.46
CA GLN A 318 -10.08 13.39 -0.53
C GLN A 318 -8.84 12.75 -1.14
N LEU A 319 -8.78 12.63 -2.47
CA LEU A 319 -7.63 12.10 -3.20
C LEU A 319 -7.03 13.17 -4.11
N ARG A 320 -5.71 13.18 -4.18
CA ARG A 320 -4.96 14.05 -5.07
C ARG A 320 -4.93 13.45 -6.48
N PRO A 321 -5.26 14.21 -7.54
CA PRO A 321 -4.98 13.79 -8.90
C PRO A 321 -3.49 13.47 -9.09
N ALA A 322 -3.18 12.37 -9.80
CA ALA A 322 -1.80 11.98 -10.05
C ALA A 322 -1.18 12.85 -11.17
N ASP A 323 0.04 13.25 -10.97
CA ASP A 323 0.88 14.00 -11.90
C ASP A 323 2.04 13.16 -12.48
N ASN A 324 2.24 11.96 -11.94
CA ASN A 324 3.24 10.99 -12.36
C ASN A 324 2.75 9.56 -12.08
N ILE A 325 3.44 8.57 -12.61
CA ILE A 325 3.19 7.15 -12.31
C ILE A 325 3.55 6.78 -10.86
N LEU A 326 4.63 7.35 -10.32
CA LEU A 326 4.99 7.19 -8.92
C LEU A 326 4.25 8.20 -8.03
N GLY A 327 3.87 7.77 -6.83
CA GLY A 327 3.38 8.66 -5.78
C GLY A 327 4.51 9.53 -5.19
N PRO A 328 4.22 10.78 -4.75
CA PRO A 328 5.25 11.73 -4.31
C PRO A 328 6.01 11.32 -3.04
N LYS A 329 5.52 10.35 -2.30
CA LYS A 329 6.23 9.73 -1.15
C LYS A 329 7.21 8.62 -1.57
N THR A 330 7.30 8.30 -2.86
CA THR A 330 8.24 7.30 -3.38
C THR A 330 9.61 7.93 -3.58
N PRO A 331 10.71 7.28 -3.15
CA PRO A 331 12.05 7.72 -3.51
C PRO A 331 12.20 7.91 -5.02
N TYR A 332 12.94 8.95 -5.42
CA TYR A 332 13.18 9.29 -6.83
C TYR A 332 11.91 9.62 -7.65
N TYR A 333 10.81 9.99 -6.98
CA TYR A 333 9.70 10.64 -7.66
C TYR A 333 10.18 11.90 -8.39
N ASP A 334 9.87 12.01 -9.67
CA ASP A 334 10.27 13.13 -10.49
C ASP A 334 9.07 14.06 -10.79
N ALA A 335 9.07 15.22 -10.13
CA ALA A 335 8.01 16.21 -10.32
C ALA A 335 8.02 16.87 -11.72
N THR A 336 9.11 16.74 -12.49
CA THR A 336 9.23 17.34 -13.84
C THR A 336 8.42 16.59 -14.90
N VAL A 337 7.96 15.38 -14.61
CA VAL A 337 7.02 14.63 -15.45
C VAL A 337 5.66 15.32 -15.54
N ALA A 338 5.27 16.04 -14.48
CA ALA A 338 4.05 16.82 -14.45
C ALA A 338 4.03 17.87 -15.57
N GLY A 339 2.91 17.95 -16.30
CA GLY A 339 2.73 18.90 -17.41
C GLY A 339 3.19 18.40 -18.78
N ASN A 340 3.85 17.24 -18.89
CA ASN A 340 4.19 16.63 -20.18
C ASN A 340 2.98 15.92 -20.82
N TRP A 341 1.95 15.68 -20.06
CA TRP A 341 0.71 15.03 -20.47
C TRP A 341 -0.47 15.65 -19.72
N GLY A 342 -1.71 15.34 -20.14
CA GLY A 342 -2.90 15.85 -19.49
C GLY A 342 -4.08 15.97 -20.46
N TYR A 343 -5.20 16.46 -19.93
CA TYR A 343 -6.43 16.59 -20.67
C TYR A 343 -6.33 17.66 -21.75
N ASP A 344 -6.47 17.24 -23.01
CA ASP A 344 -6.44 18.09 -24.21
C ASP A 344 -7.28 17.42 -25.30
N VAL A 345 -8.53 17.86 -25.42
CA VAL A 345 -9.52 17.29 -26.37
C VAL A 345 -9.11 17.52 -27.83
N ASP A 346 -8.53 18.67 -28.14
CA ASP A 346 -8.14 19.01 -29.51
C ASP A 346 -6.96 18.14 -29.96
N LYS A 347 -5.96 17.97 -29.08
CA LYS A 347 -4.84 17.04 -29.30
C LYS A 347 -5.36 15.61 -29.48
N ALA A 348 -6.25 15.14 -28.60
CA ALA A 348 -6.81 13.78 -28.67
C ALA A 348 -7.54 13.54 -30.00
N ASN A 349 -8.38 14.49 -30.43
CA ASN A 349 -9.08 14.39 -31.70
C ASN A 349 -8.14 14.40 -32.89
N SER A 350 -7.10 15.28 -32.91
CA SER A 350 -6.10 15.33 -33.98
C SER A 350 -5.35 13.99 -34.14
N LEU A 351 -4.89 13.41 -33.00
CA LEU A 351 -4.19 12.14 -32.99
C LEU A 351 -5.06 10.98 -33.50
N LEU A 352 -6.36 10.97 -33.18
CA LEU A 352 -7.29 9.96 -33.69
C LEU A 352 -7.55 10.13 -35.20
N ASP A 353 -7.65 11.37 -35.68
CA ASP A 353 -7.77 11.65 -37.12
C ASP A 353 -6.53 11.18 -37.89
N GLU A 354 -5.33 11.48 -37.38
CA GLU A 354 -4.04 11.01 -37.92
C GLU A 354 -3.92 9.48 -37.90
N ALA A 355 -4.51 8.81 -36.89
CA ALA A 355 -4.57 7.36 -36.79
C ALA A 355 -5.64 6.74 -37.69
N GLY A 356 -6.45 7.57 -38.40
CA GLY A 356 -7.46 7.15 -39.35
C GLY A 356 -8.85 6.85 -38.75
N TRP A 357 -9.10 7.24 -37.50
CA TRP A 357 -10.41 7.11 -36.85
C TRP A 357 -11.28 8.35 -37.11
N THR A 358 -11.58 8.63 -38.37
CA THR A 358 -12.19 9.90 -38.82
C THR A 358 -13.71 9.86 -38.92
N SER A 359 -14.31 8.69 -39.02
CA SER A 359 -15.78 8.53 -39.12
C SER A 359 -16.40 8.33 -37.75
N ARG A 360 -17.74 8.58 -37.65
CA ARG A 360 -18.54 8.26 -36.46
C ARG A 360 -19.77 7.44 -36.85
N ASP A 361 -20.19 6.52 -35.95
CA ASP A 361 -21.43 5.79 -36.11
C ASP A 361 -22.65 6.59 -35.61
N SER A 362 -23.85 5.99 -35.68
CA SER A 362 -25.10 6.62 -35.24
C SER A 362 -25.12 6.96 -33.75
N ASP A 363 -24.32 6.28 -32.94
CA ASP A 363 -24.27 6.48 -31.49
C ASP A 363 -23.20 7.52 -31.08
N GLY A 364 -22.43 8.05 -32.08
CA GLY A 364 -21.42 9.06 -31.91
C GLY A 364 -20.00 8.53 -31.66
N TYR A 365 -19.80 7.21 -31.63
CA TYR A 365 -18.49 6.60 -31.45
C TYR A 365 -17.66 6.67 -32.75
N ARG A 366 -16.33 6.89 -32.59
CA ARG A 366 -15.42 6.87 -33.73
C ARG A 366 -15.32 5.48 -34.35
N THR A 367 -15.17 5.47 -35.68
CA THR A 367 -15.04 4.23 -36.46
C THR A 367 -13.91 4.33 -37.49
N LYS A 368 -13.29 3.17 -37.77
CA LYS A 368 -12.30 2.98 -38.83
C LYS A 368 -12.57 1.64 -39.49
N ASP A 369 -12.66 1.60 -40.84
CA ASP A 369 -12.95 0.39 -41.62
C ASP A 369 -14.20 -0.37 -41.12
N GLY A 370 -15.25 0.38 -40.72
CA GLY A 370 -16.49 -0.16 -40.19
C GLY A 370 -16.43 -0.73 -38.77
N LYS A 371 -15.29 -0.64 -38.12
CA LYS A 371 -15.11 -1.06 -36.72
C LYS A 371 -15.15 0.13 -35.77
N ARG A 372 -15.86 -0.03 -34.64
CA ARG A 372 -15.95 0.96 -33.57
C ARG A 372 -14.62 1.01 -32.78
N LEU A 373 -14.26 2.20 -32.31
CA LEU A 373 -13.12 2.44 -31.45
C LEU A 373 -13.47 2.03 -30.00
N SER A 374 -13.54 0.71 -29.78
CA SER A 374 -13.94 0.12 -28.50
C SER A 374 -12.74 -0.31 -27.68
N ILE A 375 -12.82 -0.09 -26.36
CA ILE A 375 -11.80 -0.43 -25.36
C ILE A 375 -12.49 -1.22 -24.26
N ARG A 376 -12.21 -2.53 -24.14
CA ARG A 376 -12.67 -3.35 -23.03
C ARG A 376 -11.81 -3.05 -21.81
N PHE A 377 -12.49 -2.73 -20.73
CA PHE A 377 -11.86 -2.32 -19.47
C PHE A 377 -12.41 -3.16 -18.31
N PRO A 378 -11.90 -4.40 -18.13
CA PRO A 378 -12.21 -5.16 -16.92
C PRO A 378 -11.57 -4.48 -15.71
N TYR A 379 -12.35 -4.32 -14.64
CA TYR A 379 -11.84 -3.80 -13.37
C TYR A 379 -12.30 -4.65 -12.19
N ASP A 380 -11.48 -4.71 -11.15
CA ASP A 380 -11.83 -5.41 -9.91
C ASP A 380 -12.94 -4.64 -9.17
N SER A 381 -14.10 -5.28 -9.06
CA SER A 381 -15.29 -4.73 -8.39
C SER A 381 -15.41 -5.16 -6.92
N SER A 382 -14.38 -5.79 -6.34
CA SER A 382 -14.36 -6.12 -4.92
C SER A 382 -14.53 -4.89 -4.03
N SER A 383 -14.92 -5.09 -2.78
CA SER A 383 -15.19 -4.00 -1.82
C SER A 383 -14.01 -3.02 -1.68
N TYR A 384 -12.79 -3.49 -1.87
CA TYR A 384 -11.59 -2.66 -1.81
C TYR A 384 -11.51 -1.64 -2.96
N PHE A 385 -12.01 -1.99 -4.15
CA PHE A 385 -11.99 -1.16 -5.35
C PHE A 385 -13.36 -0.56 -5.70
N ALA A 386 -14.39 -0.82 -4.91
CA ALA A 386 -15.76 -0.40 -5.19
C ALA A 386 -15.91 1.14 -5.37
N GLU A 387 -15.06 1.93 -4.70
CA GLU A 387 -15.04 3.39 -4.84
C GLU A 387 -14.61 3.87 -6.24
N ASN A 388 -14.04 3.00 -7.09
CA ASN A 388 -13.58 3.38 -8.42
C ASN A 388 -14.69 3.36 -9.48
N ALA A 389 -15.78 2.62 -9.27
CA ALA A 389 -16.85 2.50 -10.25
C ALA A 389 -17.40 3.86 -10.72
N PRO A 390 -17.77 4.81 -9.84
CA PRO A 390 -18.26 6.12 -10.28
C PRO A 390 -17.25 6.92 -11.11
N LEU A 391 -15.96 6.80 -10.82
CA LEU A 391 -14.91 7.46 -11.60
C LEU A 391 -14.80 6.86 -13.00
N LEU A 392 -14.84 5.54 -13.10
CA LEU A 392 -14.76 4.85 -14.40
C LEU A 392 -15.97 5.14 -15.27
N GLU A 393 -17.18 5.19 -14.68
CA GLU A 393 -18.41 5.62 -15.36
C GLU A 393 -18.32 7.07 -15.85
N ALA A 394 -17.78 7.97 -15.02
CA ALA A 394 -17.54 9.36 -15.42
C ALA A 394 -16.53 9.47 -16.58
N PHE A 395 -15.46 8.67 -16.57
CA PHE A 395 -14.53 8.57 -17.71
C PHE A 395 -15.21 8.04 -18.97
N GLN A 396 -16.05 7.01 -18.85
CA GLN A 396 -16.81 6.45 -19.97
C GLN A 396 -17.66 7.52 -20.67
N ASP A 397 -18.43 8.28 -19.90
CA ASP A 397 -19.26 9.36 -20.43
C ASP A 397 -18.43 10.47 -21.08
N GLN A 398 -17.32 10.86 -20.43
CA GLN A 398 -16.45 11.92 -20.93
C GLN A 398 -15.79 11.54 -22.25
N VAL A 399 -15.12 10.38 -22.33
CA VAL A 399 -14.38 10.00 -23.54
C VAL A 399 -15.30 9.72 -24.73
N LYS A 400 -16.55 9.28 -24.47
CA LYS A 400 -17.59 9.20 -25.51
C LYS A 400 -17.93 10.57 -26.06
N LYS A 401 -18.27 11.50 -25.17
CA LYS A 401 -18.72 12.84 -25.54
C LYS A 401 -17.64 13.64 -26.24
N ASP A 402 -16.44 13.67 -25.69
CA ASP A 402 -15.38 14.58 -26.11
C ASP A 402 -14.63 14.07 -27.34
N VAL A 403 -14.38 12.76 -27.42
CA VAL A 403 -13.54 12.19 -28.48
C VAL A 403 -14.16 11.01 -29.22
N GLY A 404 -15.16 10.33 -28.64
CA GLY A 404 -15.88 9.22 -29.30
C GLY A 404 -15.24 7.85 -29.08
N PHE A 405 -14.52 7.63 -27.98
CA PHE A 405 -14.17 6.29 -27.53
C PHE A 405 -15.39 5.53 -26.99
N ASP A 406 -15.48 4.26 -27.30
CA ASP A 406 -16.42 3.31 -26.70
C ASP A 406 -15.69 2.56 -25.56
N LEU A 407 -15.71 3.15 -24.36
CA LEU A 407 -15.08 2.52 -23.19
C LEU A 407 -16.06 1.53 -22.57
N VAL A 408 -15.79 0.23 -22.71
CA VAL A 408 -16.64 -0.86 -22.22
C VAL A 408 -16.13 -1.30 -20.84
N ILE A 409 -16.77 -0.78 -19.78
CA ILE A 409 -16.43 -1.07 -18.39
C ILE A 409 -17.05 -2.41 -17.99
N GLU A 410 -16.22 -3.34 -17.53
CA GLU A 410 -16.62 -4.69 -17.17
C GLU A 410 -16.25 -4.99 -15.71
N PRO A 411 -17.20 -4.90 -14.75
CA PRO A 411 -16.93 -5.29 -13.37
C PRO A 411 -16.73 -6.79 -13.26
N VAL A 412 -15.61 -7.23 -12.70
CA VAL A 412 -15.24 -8.64 -12.51
C VAL A 412 -14.69 -8.86 -11.10
N ASP A 413 -14.63 -10.11 -10.66
CA ASP A 413 -13.90 -10.46 -9.44
C ASP A 413 -12.38 -10.52 -9.69
N THR A 414 -11.59 -10.46 -8.59
CA THR A 414 -10.12 -10.45 -8.64
C THR A 414 -9.54 -11.65 -9.39
N GLY A 415 -10.13 -12.84 -9.25
CA GLY A 415 -9.67 -14.07 -9.93
C GLY A 415 -9.88 -13.97 -11.44
N THR A 416 -11.07 -13.55 -11.86
CA THR A 416 -11.42 -13.31 -13.28
C THR A 416 -10.51 -12.24 -13.89
N LEU A 417 -10.25 -11.14 -13.17
CA LEU A 417 -9.31 -10.12 -13.65
C LEU A 417 -7.90 -10.68 -13.87
N SER A 418 -7.42 -11.47 -12.91
CA SER A 418 -6.10 -12.13 -13.00
C SER A 418 -6.01 -13.09 -14.18
N ASP A 419 -7.05 -13.90 -14.40
CA ASP A 419 -7.13 -14.83 -15.53
C ASP A 419 -7.14 -14.10 -16.89
N ARG A 420 -7.90 -13.02 -16.99
CA ARG A 420 -7.93 -12.18 -18.20
C ARG A 420 -6.60 -11.49 -18.43
N ALA A 421 -5.99 -10.97 -17.37
CA ALA A 421 -4.66 -10.36 -17.43
C ALA A 421 -3.61 -11.34 -17.93
N ALA A 422 -3.58 -12.58 -17.42
CA ALA A 422 -2.65 -13.60 -17.86
C ALA A 422 -2.76 -13.92 -19.38
N LYS A 423 -4.00 -13.88 -19.91
CA LYS A 423 -4.30 -14.12 -21.33
C LYS A 423 -4.12 -12.87 -22.21
N GLY A 424 -3.99 -11.67 -21.63
CA GLY A 424 -4.01 -10.40 -22.37
C GLY A 424 -5.40 -10.03 -22.91
N ASP A 425 -6.48 -10.55 -22.30
CA ASP A 425 -7.85 -10.37 -22.74
C ASP A 425 -8.45 -9.06 -22.18
N TYR A 426 -7.87 -7.95 -22.57
CA TYR A 426 -8.27 -6.57 -22.24
C TYR A 426 -7.53 -5.58 -23.12
N GLU A 427 -8.09 -4.40 -23.34
CA GLU A 427 -7.40 -3.26 -23.97
C GLU A 427 -6.85 -2.31 -22.88
N ALA A 428 -7.59 -2.09 -21.79
CA ALA A 428 -7.15 -1.30 -20.65
C ALA A 428 -7.43 -2.03 -19.34
N ALA A 429 -6.61 -1.80 -18.32
CA ALA A 429 -6.83 -2.27 -16.95
C ALA A 429 -6.26 -1.27 -15.96
N ALA A 430 -6.90 -1.11 -14.79
CA ALA A 430 -6.41 -0.17 -13.78
C ALA A 430 -6.00 -0.89 -12.50
N LEU A 431 -4.89 -0.42 -11.92
CA LEU A 431 -4.37 -0.92 -10.66
C LEU A 431 -3.41 0.08 -10.02
N PHE A 432 -3.01 -0.18 -8.79
CA PHE A 432 -1.95 0.51 -8.07
C PHE A 432 -1.12 -0.48 -7.26
N PHE A 433 0.06 -0.04 -6.81
CA PHE A 433 0.90 -0.83 -5.91
C PHE A 433 1.49 0.06 -4.82
N VAL A 434 1.33 -0.32 -3.57
CA VAL A 434 1.92 0.39 -2.43
C VAL A 434 3.28 -0.23 -2.11
N ARG A 435 4.35 0.48 -2.46
CA ARG A 435 5.73 0.05 -2.17
C ARG A 435 6.66 1.27 -2.13
N PRO A 436 7.33 1.52 -0.99
CA PRO A 436 8.26 2.67 -0.86
C PRO A 436 9.63 2.38 -1.50
N GLU A 437 9.63 1.84 -2.74
CA GLU A 437 10.83 1.48 -3.50
C GLU A 437 10.56 1.69 -4.99
N PRO A 438 11.33 2.52 -5.69
CA PRO A 438 11.11 2.85 -7.09
C PRO A 438 11.30 1.64 -8.03
N ASP A 439 11.99 0.57 -7.62
CA ASP A 439 12.12 -0.67 -8.41
C ASP A 439 10.78 -1.38 -8.65
N ILE A 440 9.69 -0.93 -8.01
CA ILE A 440 8.32 -1.35 -8.37
C ILE A 440 8.04 -1.07 -9.85
N LEU A 441 8.64 -0.03 -10.44
CA LEU A 441 8.53 0.26 -11.88
C LEU A 441 8.98 -0.93 -12.74
N ARG A 442 10.02 -1.66 -12.33
CA ARG A 442 10.48 -2.86 -13.04
C ARG A 442 9.42 -3.96 -13.03
N THR A 443 8.77 -4.20 -11.89
CA THR A 443 7.68 -5.19 -11.76
C THR A 443 6.46 -4.83 -12.61
N VAL A 444 6.25 -3.54 -12.88
CA VAL A 444 5.04 -3.00 -13.52
C VAL A 444 5.23 -2.69 -15.01
N PHE A 445 6.47 -2.53 -15.47
CA PHE A 445 6.72 -2.15 -16.87
C PHE A 445 7.68 -3.06 -17.63
N SER A 446 8.54 -3.86 -16.97
CA SER A 446 9.44 -4.74 -17.71
C SER A 446 8.70 -5.87 -18.40
N SER A 447 9.09 -6.17 -19.63
CA SER A 447 8.54 -7.27 -20.44
C SER A 447 8.70 -8.65 -19.78
N ALA A 448 9.64 -8.80 -18.84
CA ALA A 448 9.82 -10.03 -18.06
C ALA A 448 8.70 -10.26 -17.02
N TYR A 449 7.96 -9.21 -16.65
CA TYR A 449 6.92 -9.23 -15.62
C TYR A 449 5.50 -9.09 -16.19
N VAL A 450 5.30 -9.45 -17.43
CA VAL A 450 3.95 -9.55 -18.02
C VAL A 450 3.14 -10.61 -17.25
N PRO A 451 1.85 -10.34 -16.92
CA PRO A 451 1.00 -11.34 -16.26
C PRO A 451 1.01 -12.71 -16.97
N PRO A 452 1.09 -13.85 -16.23
CA PRO A 452 0.96 -13.98 -14.78
C PRO A 452 2.26 -13.78 -13.96
N ASN A 453 3.39 -13.40 -14.58
CA ASN A 453 4.70 -13.33 -13.92
C ASN A 453 4.90 -12.03 -13.11
N GLY A 454 4.03 -11.04 -13.27
CA GLY A 454 4.09 -9.75 -12.58
C GLY A 454 2.97 -8.81 -12.97
N GLY A 455 3.20 -7.50 -12.78
CA GLY A 455 2.21 -6.43 -12.95
C GLY A 455 2.36 -5.59 -14.22
N ALA A 456 3.09 -6.05 -15.25
CA ALA A 456 3.30 -5.31 -16.50
C ALA A 456 2.08 -5.38 -17.42
N TYR A 457 0.98 -4.74 -17.00
CA TYR A 457 -0.30 -4.76 -17.71
C TYR A 457 -0.29 -3.98 -19.04
N ALA A 458 0.64 -3.05 -19.22
CA ALA A 458 0.83 -2.40 -20.52
C ALA A 458 1.37 -3.38 -21.60
N ARG A 459 1.93 -4.54 -21.18
CA ARG A 459 2.47 -5.59 -22.04
C ARG A 459 3.44 -5.04 -23.11
N ALA A 460 4.12 -3.94 -22.78
CA ALA A 460 5.07 -3.32 -23.68
C ALA A 460 6.28 -4.23 -23.90
N VAL A 461 6.74 -4.32 -25.15
CA VAL A 461 8.00 -4.95 -25.52
C VAL A 461 8.93 -3.82 -25.94
N ASP A 462 9.70 -3.32 -24.98
CA ASP A 462 10.54 -2.13 -25.10
C ASP A 462 11.94 -2.43 -24.55
N PRO A 463 12.90 -2.78 -25.44
CA PRO A 463 14.26 -3.14 -25.01
C PRO A 463 15.02 -2.01 -24.31
N GLU A 464 14.76 -0.74 -24.64
CA GLU A 464 15.39 0.41 -24.00
C GLU A 464 14.87 0.56 -22.56
N LEU A 465 13.55 0.49 -22.39
CA LEU A 465 12.92 0.51 -21.07
C LEU A 465 13.38 -0.66 -20.21
N ASP A 466 13.40 -1.88 -20.75
CA ASP A 466 13.88 -3.08 -20.06
C ASP A 466 15.34 -2.95 -19.59
N ALA A 467 16.21 -2.38 -20.45
CA ALA A 467 17.61 -2.14 -20.11
C ALA A 467 17.75 -1.11 -18.97
N ASN A 468 16.99 0.00 -19.03
CA ASN A 468 16.99 1.03 -17.99
C ASN A 468 16.44 0.50 -16.65
N LEU A 469 15.34 -0.27 -16.67
CA LEU A 469 14.79 -0.91 -15.47
C LEU A 469 15.77 -1.89 -14.83
N THR A 470 16.47 -2.69 -15.65
CA THR A 470 17.49 -3.62 -15.18
C THR A 470 18.69 -2.89 -14.58
N ARG A 471 19.14 -1.81 -15.23
CA ARG A 471 20.25 -0.98 -14.74
C ARG A 471 19.87 -0.30 -13.42
N ALA A 472 18.69 0.31 -13.31
CA ALA A 472 18.21 0.96 -12.08
C ALA A 472 18.17 0.01 -10.88
N ALA A 473 17.82 -1.27 -11.12
CA ALA A 473 17.78 -2.30 -10.09
C ALA A 473 19.18 -2.70 -9.56
N SER A 474 20.26 -2.40 -10.31
CA SER A 474 21.63 -2.83 -10.00
C SER A 474 22.58 -1.70 -9.60
N VAL A 475 22.20 -0.43 -9.84
CA VAL A 475 23.01 0.73 -9.46
C VAL A 475 22.75 1.06 -7.98
N PRO A 476 23.79 1.26 -7.14
CA PRO A 476 23.64 1.70 -5.77
C PRO A 476 22.82 2.99 -5.62
N ASN A 477 22.21 3.19 -4.45
CA ASN A 477 21.43 4.38 -4.16
C ASN A 477 22.28 5.66 -4.33
N GLY A 478 21.73 6.66 -5.04
CA GLY A 478 22.42 7.90 -5.30
C GLY A 478 21.97 8.60 -6.60
N PRO A 479 22.67 9.68 -7.00
CA PRO A 479 22.26 10.52 -8.14
C PRO A 479 22.19 9.79 -9.49
N GLU A 480 23.03 8.76 -9.71
CA GLU A 480 22.98 7.97 -10.93
C GLU A 480 21.69 7.15 -11.01
N ARG A 481 21.33 6.49 -9.91
CA ARG A 481 20.09 5.71 -9.82
C ARG A 481 18.85 6.60 -9.96
N GLU A 482 18.87 7.78 -9.34
CA GLU A 482 17.84 8.80 -9.45
C GLU A 482 17.64 9.24 -10.91
N ALA A 483 18.71 9.55 -11.64
CA ALA A 483 18.64 9.97 -13.04
C ALA A 483 18.05 8.86 -13.94
N ILE A 484 18.36 7.59 -13.66
CA ILE A 484 17.78 6.47 -14.42
C ILE A 484 16.27 6.36 -14.14
N TYR A 485 15.83 6.46 -12.88
CA TYR A 485 14.40 6.41 -12.57
C TYR A 485 13.64 7.63 -13.08
N SER A 486 14.24 8.81 -13.11
CA SER A 486 13.68 9.98 -13.81
C SER A 486 13.43 9.67 -15.29
N SER A 487 14.45 9.17 -15.99
CA SER A 487 14.32 8.76 -17.41
C SER A 487 13.22 7.73 -17.64
N ILE A 488 13.10 6.73 -16.75
CA ILE A 488 12.05 5.70 -16.85
C ILE A 488 10.66 6.33 -16.70
N GLN A 489 10.45 7.23 -15.74
CA GLN A 489 9.17 7.90 -15.52
C GLN A 489 8.75 8.72 -16.74
N HIS A 490 9.65 9.50 -17.34
CA HIS A 490 9.38 10.20 -18.60
C HIS A 490 9.05 9.23 -19.72
N HIS A 491 9.86 8.19 -19.91
CA HIS A 491 9.69 7.23 -21.00
C HIS A 491 8.31 6.55 -20.98
N VAL A 492 7.83 6.09 -19.81
CA VAL A 492 6.53 5.39 -19.71
C VAL A 492 5.34 6.32 -19.96
N ILE A 493 5.46 7.59 -19.59
CA ILE A 493 4.43 8.62 -19.82
C ILE A 493 4.42 9.05 -21.29
N ASP A 494 5.58 9.35 -21.89
CA ASP A 494 5.70 9.80 -23.27
C ASP A 494 5.27 8.72 -24.27
N SER A 495 5.55 7.46 -23.94
CA SER A 495 5.10 6.29 -24.70
C SER A 495 3.62 5.96 -24.52
N ALA A 496 2.93 6.68 -23.63
CA ALA A 496 1.55 6.45 -23.24
C ALA A 496 1.26 4.98 -22.90
N TYR A 497 2.15 4.33 -22.15
CA TYR A 497 1.89 2.98 -21.62
C TYR A 497 0.88 2.99 -20.50
N VAL A 498 0.70 4.15 -19.88
CA VAL A 498 -0.12 4.32 -18.69
C VAL A 498 -0.74 5.71 -18.65
N VAL A 499 -1.91 5.83 -18.00
CA VAL A 499 -2.54 7.09 -17.61
C VAL A 499 -2.62 7.11 -16.09
N PRO A 500 -1.77 7.88 -15.39
CA PRO A 500 -1.91 8.09 -13.96
C PRO A 500 -3.22 8.82 -13.66
N VAL A 501 -3.94 8.40 -12.61
CA VAL A 501 -5.27 8.94 -12.30
C VAL A 501 -5.28 9.66 -10.97
N TYR A 502 -4.95 8.98 -9.87
CA TYR A 502 -4.89 9.60 -8.55
C TYR A 502 -3.85 8.96 -7.64
N VAL A 503 -3.34 9.76 -6.71
CA VAL A 503 -2.47 9.31 -5.62
C VAL A 503 -3.32 8.62 -4.58
N GLN A 504 -3.05 7.34 -4.33
CA GLN A 504 -3.71 6.61 -3.25
C GLN A 504 -3.35 7.20 -1.89
N ALA A 505 -4.31 7.23 -0.97
CA ALA A 505 -4.09 7.68 0.39
C ALA A 505 -4.74 6.73 1.40
N TYR A 506 -4.00 6.41 2.45
CA TYR A 506 -4.58 5.80 3.63
C TYR A 506 -5.41 6.85 4.37
N ARG A 507 -6.68 6.55 4.63
CA ARG A 507 -7.61 7.42 5.36
C ARG A 507 -7.93 6.77 6.71
N LEU A 508 -7.27 7.27 7.75
CA LEU A 508 -7.44 6.84 9.13
C LEU A 508 -8.45 7.75 9.82
N GLY A 509 -9.54 7.19 10.33
CA GLY A 509 -10.45 7.90 11.24
C GLY A 509 -10.08 7.58 12.68
N THR A 510 -10.02 8.58 13.56
CA THR A 510 -9.72 8.39 14.99
C THR A 510 -10.67 9.21 15.87
N ASN A 511 -10.90 8.74 17.09
CA ASN A 511 -11.42 9.57 18.16
C ASN A 511 -10.32 10.54 18.64
N ASN A 512 -10.74 11.62 19.31
CA ASN A 512 -9.81 12.61 19.86
C ASN A 512 -9.01 12.12 21.08
N ASN A 513 -9.42 11.02 21.71
CA ASN A 513 -8.74 10.44 22.88
C ASN A 513 -7.50 9.59 22.52
N ILE A 514 -7.34 9.17 21.24
CA ILE A 514 -6.15 8.42 20.83
C ILE A 514 -5.12 9.33 20.18
N HIS A 515 -3.87 9.22 20.64
CA HIS A 515 -2.73 10.02 20.21
C HIS A 515 -1.57 9.12 19.80
N GLY A 516 -0.54 9.70 19.18
CA GLY A 516 0.73 9.05 18.91
C GLY A 516 0.72 8.01 17.77
N ILE A 517 -0.40 7.80 17.06
CA ILE A 517 -0.39 6.99 15.83
C ILE A 517 0.43 7.72 14.78
N SER A 518 1.44 7.06 14.25
CA SER A 518 2.26 7.50 13.13
C SER A 518 2.11 6.56 11.93
N PHE A 519 2.85 6.80 10.85
CA PHE A 519 2.78 5.95 9.66
C PHE A 519 4.16 5.43 9.29
N ALA A 520 4.23 4.17 8.90
CA ALA A 520 5.39 3.61 8.21
C ALA A 520 5.48 4.17 6.79
N THR A 521 6.65 4.08 6.17
CA THR A 521 6.87 4.53 4.79
C THR A 521 5.96 3.84 3.75
N ASN A 522 5.41 2.67 4.05
CA ASN A 522 4.40 1.98 3.24
C ASN A 522 2.95 2.38 3.59
N ALA A 523 2.76 3.51 4.27
CA ALA A 523 1.47 4.06 4.70
C ALA A 523 0.70 3.19 5.72
N SER A 524 1.33 2.20 6.36
CA SER A 524 0.69 1.44 7.44
C SER A 524 0.73 2.21 8.77
N PRO A 525 -0.38 2.32 9.51
CA PRO A 525 -0.38 2.89 10.86
C PRO A 525 0.54 2.13 11.83
N LEU A 526 1.22 2.86 12.70
CA LEU A 526 2.14 2.38 13.72
C LEU A 526 1.60 2.75 15.11
N PHE A 527 1.60 1.81 16.05
CA PHE A 527 0.95 1.96 17.35
C PHE A 527 1.93 1.95 18.53
N TYR A 528 3.24 1.82 18.30
CA TYR A 528 4.23 1.75 19.39
C TYR A 528 4.22 3.01 20.28
N ASP A 529 4.10 4.18 19.67
CA ASP A 529 4.02 5.46 20.36
C ASP A 529 2.55 5.86 20.70
N ALA A 530 1.56 5.01 20.41
CA ALA A 530 0.16 5.34 20.62
C ALA A 530 -0.21 5.28 22.10
N PHE A 531 -1.06 6.24 22.56
CA PHE A 531 -1.56 6.32 23.92
C PHE A 531 -2.98 6.92 23.96
N LEU A 532 -3.68 6.69 25.06
CA LEU A 532 -5.01 7.24 25.30
C LEU A 532 -4.93 8.37 26.31
N THR A 533 -5.72 9.42 26.08
CA THR A 533 -6.06 10.43 27.09
C THR A 533 -7.45 10.16 27.66
N ASN A 534 -7.68 10.58 28.90
CA ASN A 534 -8.98 10.41 29.60
C ASN A 534 -10.03 11.35 29.03
#